data_765181986c8156b083c17680eab5ea18
#
_entry.id   765181986c8156b083c17680eab5ea18
#
_cell.length_a   1.000
_cell.length_b   1.000
_cell.length_c   1.000
_cell.angle_alpha   90.00
_cell.angle_beta   90.00
_cell.angle_gamma   90.00
#
_symmetry.space_group_name_H-M   'P 1'
#
loop_
_entity.id
_entity.type
_entity.pdbx_description
1 polymer ?
#
loop_
_entity_poly.entity_id
_entity_poly.type
_entity_poly.pdbx_seq_one_letter_code
_entity_poly.pdbx_strand_id
1 'polypeptide(L)'
;MKESIKINIITSLETMRAENLAAAIHSDPVNLTEYVSMTKEGTQGIIWTAALQKALKEHHTVIIPPASEPYFIDDTVTIPSNRHIEAEGAVIRLTEGCEVLMLRNEHTMDGTHAPIDKTSRDYNISIHGGRWEESQTRRGGYGKCCRYTHFGEDDDRTRPFYGVSTCMLFNNITGLTLQDMTFANTAGFCVQTGDLTNGVFENIGFVSCFADGLHLNGNTENLLIRNVHGEVGDDLVALNMYDWQNSSVNFGPTRNVLCDGLDLAPSSPYKALRIEPGVYTYDDGSTVDCGLFDAIIRNVKGIATFKMYFQTPKYRIGTAPEPGSVGSSDNLFFENITVDLSAPIDKFAEYMNSDPLRGTFAAFELGANIGYVSFENINLTLYPDMYPMSCLACIGPKSVRVEDREIFDPYLSSHVSTVEMKNIRVNGLPPSDPRSSVKPADLFRTIAFDDINHDGNSTGAGTVDQVIFDGVKIN
;
A
#
# COMPACT_ATOMS: atom_id res chain seq x y z
N MET A 1 -27.37 7.38 -6.14
CA MET A 1 -26.13 7.59 -6.93
C MET A 1 -24.92 6.89 -6.30
N LYS A 2 -24.55 7.17 -5.05
CA LYS A 2 -23.37 6.55 -4.42
C LYS A 2 -23.47 5.03 -4.24
N GLU A 3 -24.64 4.50 -3.88
CA GLU A 3 -24.87 3.04 -3.82
C GLU A 3 -24.68 2.35 -5.18
N SER A 4 -25.08 2.99 -6.28
CA SER A 4 -24.85 2.42 -7.62
C SER A 4 -23.37 2.37 -7.98
N ILE A 5 -22.57 3.33 -7.52
CA ILE A 5 -21.11 3.31 -7.69
C ILE A 5 -20.52 2.11 -6.95
N LYS A 6 -20.87 1.92 -5.67
CA LYS A 6 -20.39 0.77 -4.87
C LYS A 6 -20.75 -0.57 -5.52
N ILE A 7 -22.00 -0.72 -5.97
CA ILE A 7 -22.44 -1.94 -6.66
C ILE A 7 -21.61 -2.18 -7.93
N ASN A 8 -21.36 -1.15 -8.72
CA ASN A 8 -20.56 -1.26 -9.94
C ASN A 8 -19.11 -1.68 -9.65
N ILE A 9 -18.47 -1.06 -8.63
CA ILE A 9 -17.12 -1.43 -8.18
C ILE A 9 -17.07 -2.93 -7.82
N ILE A 10 -17.96 -3.38 -6.93
CA ILE A 10 -17.99 -4.77 -6.48
C ILE A 10 -18.24 -5.72 -7.67
N THR A 11 -19.25 -5.42 -8.50
CA THR A 11 -19.60 -6.31 -9.61
C THR A 11 -18.50 -6.42 -10.66
N SER A 12 -17.88 -5.29 -11.01
CA SER A 12 -16.80 -5.28 -12.00
C SER A 12 -15.57 -6.03 -11.49
N LEU A 13 -15.22 -5.88 -10.21
CA LEU A 13 -14.06 -6.54 -9.63
C LEU A 13 -14.28 -8.04 -9.41
N GLU A 14 -15.49 -8.48 -9.05
CA GLU A 14 -15.81 -9.91 -9.00
C GLU A 14 -15.78 -10.55 -10.40
N THR A 15 -16.22 -9.83 -11.41
CA THR A 15 -16.12 -10.28 -12.81
C THR A 15 -14.66 -10.40 -13.24
N MET A 16 -13.86 -9.36 -13.00
CA MET A 16 -12.42 -9.36 -13.28
C MET A 16 -11.70 -10.51 -12.55
N ARG A 17 -12.03 -10.74 -11.27
CA ARG A 17 -11.49 -11.86 -10.50
C ARG A 17 -11.78 -13.21 -11.17
N ALA A 18 -13.03 -13.41 -11.59
CA ALA A 18 -13.41 -14.66 -12.27
C ALA A 18 -12.67 -14.83 -13.61
N GLU A 19 -12.46 -13.73 -14.35
CA GLU A 19 -11.69 -13.73 -15.60
C GLU A 19 -10.21 -14.07 -15.36
N ASN A 20 -9.57 -13.45 -14.36
CA ASN A 20 -8.19 -13.76 -14.00
C ASN A 20 -8.01 -15.23 -13.59
N LEU A 21 -8.91 -15.76 -12.76
CA LEU A 21 -8.87 -17.17 -12.38
C LEU A 21 -9.08 -18.13 -13.57
N ALA A 22 -9.95 -17.75 -14.51
CA ALA A 22 -10.15 -18.52 -15.73
C ALA A 22 -8.94 -18.44 -16.68
N ALA A 23 -8.24 -17.31 -16.70
CA ALA A 23 -7.02 -17.11 -17.50
C ALA A 23 -5.81 -17.86 -16.93
N ALA A 24 -5.80 -18.17 -15.65
CA ALA A 24 -4.83 -19.06 -15.01
C ALA A 24 -5.05 -20.51 -15.50
N ILE A 25 -4.88 -20.73 -16.79
CA ILE A 25 -5.16 -22.02 -17.43
C ILE A 25 -4.12 -23.03 -16.94
N HIS A 26 -4.60 -24.08 -16.29
CA HIS A 26 -3.81 -25.25 -15.86
C HIS A 26 -3.44 -26.14 -17.05
N SER A 27 -2.81 -25.56 -18.07
CA SER A 27 -2.35 -26.32 -19.24
C SER A 27 -0.85 -26.62 -19.10
N ASP A 28 -0.46 -27.76 -19.62
CA ASP A 28 0.93 -28.20 -19.68
C ASP A 28 1.65 -28.16 -18.31
N PRO A 29 1.07 -28.79 -17.24
CA PRO A 29 1.66 -28.76 -15.92
C PRO A 29 2.93 -29.61 -15.86
N VAL A 30 3.95 -29.09 -15.16
CA VAL A 30 5.18 -29.80 -14.85
C VAL A 30 5.48 -29.72 -13.36
N ASN A 31 5.98 -30.81 -12.80
CA ASN A 31 6.47 -30.81 -11.43
C ASN A 31 7.90 -30.29 -11.40
N LEU A 32 8.19 -29.31 -10.54
CA LEU A 32 9.53 -28.73 -10.44
C LEU A 32 10.62 -29.78 -10.17
N THR A 33 10.30 -30.87 -9.47
CA THR A 33 11.23 -31.96 -9.19
C THR A 33 11.72 -32.69 -10.45
N GLU A 34 11.04 -32.58 -11.58
CA GLU A 34 11.50 -33.12 -12.85
C GLU A 34 12.75 -32.37 -13.37
N TYR A 35 12.99 -31.18 -12.88
CA TYR A 35 14.15 -30.35 -13.20
C TYR A 35 15.30 -30.48 -12.17
N VAL A 36 15.31 -31.53 -11.33
CA VAL A 36 16.34 -31.74 -10.31
C VAL A 36 17.76 -31.75 -10.88
N SER A 37 17.96 -32.16 -12.13
CA SER A 37 19.28 -32.11 -12.78
C SER A 37 19.81 -30.69 -13.02
N MET A 38 18.97 -29.68 -12.89
CA MET A 38 19.32 -28.26 -13.01
C MET A 38 19.63 -27.60 -11.68
N THR A 39 19.51 -28.34 -10.58
CA THR A 39 19.83 -27.84 -9.25
C THR A 39 21.34 -27.88 -8.97
N LYS A 40 21.75 -27.15 -7.95
CA LYS A 40 23.12 -27.20 -7.43
C LYS A 40 23.13 -27.26 -5.91
N GLU A 41 24.20 -27.81 -5.35
CA GLU A 41 24.42 -27.77 -3.90
C GLU A 41 24.69 -26.34 -3.43
N GLY A 42 24.07 -25.94 -2.34
CA GLY A 42 24.30 -24.68 -1.64
C GLY A 42 24.69 -24.94 -0.18
N THR A 43 25.07 -23.89 0.53
CA THR A 43 25.48 -23.99 1.94
C THR A 43 24.34 -24.35 2.89
N GLN A 44 23.08 -24.06 2.50
CA GLN A 44 21.89 -24.29 3.32
C GLN A 44 21.00 -25.42 2.79
N GLY A 45 21.27 -25.92 1.60
CA GLY A 45 20.50 -26.96 0.95
C GLY A 45 20.57 -26.85 -0.57
N ILE A 46 19.69 -27.56 -1.25
CA ILE A 46 19.66 -27.61 -2.71
C ILE A 46 19.05 -26.33 -3.28
N ILE A 47 19.77 -25.71 -4.21
CA ILE A 47 19.36 -24.48 -4.89
C ILE A 47 18.59 -24.81 -6.17
N TRP A 48 17.40 -24.27 -6.29
CA TRP A 48 16.44 -24.55 -7.35
C TRP A 48 16.25 -23.40 -8.36
N THR A 49 17.00 -22.32 -8.24
CA THR A 49 16.83 -21.12 -9.09
C THR A 49 16.82 -21.46 -10.57
N ALA A 50 17.84 -22.18 -11.06
CA ALA A 50 17.94 -22.54 -12.47
C ALA A 50 16.85 -23.52 -12.90
N ALA A 51 16.46 -24.45 -12.04
CA ALA A 51 15.37 -25.41 -12.27
C ALA A 51 14.02 -24.67 -12.42
N LEU A 52 13.69 -23.80 -11.49
CA LEU A 52 12.45 -23.04 -11.53
C LEU A 52 12.41 -22.08 -12.74
N GLN A 53 13.52 -21.37 -13.01
CA GLN A 53 13.62 -20.51 -14.19
C GLN A 53 13.43 -21.28 -15.51
N LYS A 54 13.97 -22.49 -15.60
CA LYS A 54 13.83 -23.36 -16.80
C LYS A 54 12.39 -23.87 -16.93
N ALA A 55 11.81 -24.38 -15.85
CA ALA A 55 10.44 -24.86 -15.84
C ALA A 55 9.45 -23.77 -16.29
N LEU A 56 9.59 -22.54 -15.74
CA LEU A 56 8.75 -21.39 -16.12
C LEU A 56 8.94 -20.94 -17.58
N LYS A 57 10.09 -21.18 -18.19
CA LYS A 57 10.29 -20.90 -19.62
C LYS A 57 9.59 -21.92 -20.51
N GLU A 58 9.55 -23.17 -20.11
CA GLU A 58 9.09 -24.28 -20.95
C GLU A 58 7.62 -24.60 -20.76
N HIS A 59 7.04 -24.37 -19.56
CA HIS A 59 5.69 -24.78 -19.22
C HIS A 59 4.81 -23.63 -18.76
N HIS A 60 3.51 -23.73 -18.98
CA HIS A 60 2.53 -22.75 -18.54
C HIS A 60 2.24 -22.88 -17.05
N THR A 61 2.21 -24.10 -16.52
CA THR A 61 1.98 -24.36 -15.10
C THR A 61 3.17 -25.09 -14.50
N VAL A 62 3.72 -24.53 -13.41
CA VAL A 62 4.80 -25.15 -12.64
C VAL A 62 4.27 -25.48 -11.25
N ILE A 63 4.32 -26.76 -10.89
CA ILE A 63 3.93 -27.25 -9.57
C ILE A 63 5.20 -27.39 -8.71
N ILE A 64 5.22 -26.69 -7.58
CA ILE A 64 6.24 -26.83 -6.54
C ILE A 64 5.63 -27.67 -5.42
N PRO A 65 5.88 -28.97 -5.34
CA PRO A 65 5.22 -29.84 -4.39
C PRO A 65 5.74 -29.60 -2.96
N PRO A 66 4.97 -29.94 -1.93
CA PRO A 66 5.47 -29.97 -0.56
C PRO A 66 6.70 -30.86 -0.44
N ALA A 67 7.71 -30.40 0.31
CA ALA A 67 8.93 -31.15 0.58
C ALA A 67 9.36 -30.99 2.05
N SER A 68 10.22 -31.90 2.53
CA SER A 68 10.76 -31.82 3.90
C SER A 68 11.75 -30.67 4.08
N GLU A 69 12.41 -30.28 3.00
CA GLU A 69 13.36 -29.18 2.96
C GLU A 69 12.83 -28.05 2.08
N PRO A 70 13.19 -26.79 2.39
CA PRO A 70 12.84 -25.66 1.52
C PRO A 70 13.46 -25.77 0.13
N TYR A 71 12.75 -25.22 -0.85
CA TYR A 71 13.31 -24.94 -2.18
C TYR A 71 14.11 -23.64 -2.10
N PHE A 72 15.43 -23.73 -2.00
CA PHE A 72 16.27 -22.55 -1.92
C PHE A 72 16.44 -21.87 -3.27
N ILE A 73 16.38 -20.51 -3.26
CA ILE A 73 16.67 -19.66 -4.42
C ILE A 73 17.84 -18.74 -4.06
N ASP A 74 18.74 -18.52 -4.98
CA ASP A 74 19.94 -17.70 -4.78
C ASP A 74 20.09 -16.56 -5.80
N ASP A 75 19.14 -16.39 -6.69
CA ASP A 75 19.03 -15.27 -7.62
C ASP A 75 17.56 -15.04 -8.00
N THR A 76 17.28 -13.90 -8.62
CA THR A 76 15.95 -13.54 -9.07
C THR A 76 15.42 -14.49 -10.14
N VAL A 77 14.23 -15.04 -9.92
CA VAL A 77 13.51 -15.82 -10.93
C VAL A 77 12.57 -14.89 -11.67
N THR A 78 12.66 -14.91 -13.00
CA THR A 78 11.83 -14.09 -13.89
C THR A 78 10.67 -14.91 -14.43
N ILE A 79 9.45 -14.39 -14.31
CA ILE A 79 8.21 -15.05 -14.71
C ILE A 79 7.74 -14.46 -16.04
N PRO A 80 7.69 -15.24 -17.14
CA PRO A 80 7.11 -14.79 -18.41
C PRO A 80 5.58 -14.65 -18.32
N SER A 81 5.00 -14.01 -19.32
CA SER A 81 3.54 -13.92 -19.47
C SER A 81 2.87 -15.30 -19.56
N ASN A 82 1.61 -15.40 -19.12
CA ASN A 82 0.80 -16.62 -19.13
C ASN A 82 1.46 -17.76 -18.35
N ARG A 83 1.85 -17.50 -17.12
CA ARG A 83 2.44 -18.48 -16.20
C ARG A 83 1.64 -18.61 -14.93
N HIS A 84 1.54 -19.84 -14.48
CA HIS A 84 0.91 -20.22 -13.24
C HIS A 84 1.86 -21.05 -12.38
N ILE A 85 2.03 -20.65 -11.11
CA ILE A 85 2.79 -21.40 -10.10
C ILE A 85 1.81 -21.95 -9.08
N GLU A 86 1.81 -23.27 -8.87
CA GLU A 86 1.13 -23.93 -7.76
C GLU A 86 2.16 -24.38 -6.72
N ALA A 87 2.10 -23.84 -5.53
CA ALA A 87 3.09 -24.08 -4.49
C ALA A 87 2.44 -24.46 -3.14
N GLU A 88 1.23 -25.01 -3.16
CA GLU A 88 0.50 -25.35 -1.93
C GLU A 88 1.33 -26.26 -1.02
N GLY A 89 1.55 -25.83 0.23
CA GLY A 89 2.34 -26.57 1.22
C GLY A 89 3.85 -26.55 1.00
N ALA A 90 4.36 -25.91 -0.05
CA ALA A 90 5.78 -25.76 -0.30
C ALA A 90 6.37 -24.57 0.49
N VAL A 91 7.64 -24.68 0.84
CA VAL A 91 8.45 -23.56 1.38
C VAL A 91 9.49 -23.17 0.36
N ILE A 92 9.47 -21.94 -0.11
CA ILE A 92 10.44 -21.37 -1.04
C ILE A 92 11.23 -20.32 -0.25
N ARG A 93 12.55 -20.47 -0.19
CA ARG A 93 13.40 -19.65 0.66
C ARG A 93 14.57 -19.04 -0.10
N LEU A 94 14.75 -17.73 0.08
CA LEU A 94 15.95 -17.05 -0.41
C LEU A 94 17.16 -17.49 0.43
N THR A 95 18.24 -17.85 -0.23
CA THR A 95 19.50 -18.21 0.44
C THR A 95 20.03 -17.05 1.28
N GLU A 96 20.51 -17.34 2.47
CA GLU A 96 21.09 -16.35 3.37
C GLU A 96 22.23 -15.57 2.70
N GLY A 97 22.22 -14.27 2.87
CA GLY A 97 23.21 -13.36 2.27
C GLY A 97 22.92 -12.98 0.81
N CYS A 98 21.86 -13.52 0.19
CA CYS A 98 21.40 -13.06 -1.11
C CYS A 98 20.58 -11.77 -0.95
N GLU A 99 20.98 -10.74 -1.65
CA GLU A 99 20.31 -9.42 -1.65
C GLU A 99 19.65 -9.18 -3.02
N VAL A 100 18.65 -9.98 -3.36
CA VAL A 100 17.95 -9.95 -4.64
C VAL A 100 16.45 -10.08 -4.42
N LEU A 101 15.67 -9.68 -5.41
CA LEU A 101 14.25 -10.04 -5.50
C LEU A 101 14.14 -11.56 -5.66
N MET A 102 13.17 -12.19 -5.00
CA MET A 102 12.90 -13.60 -5.27
C MET A 102 12.26 -13.80 -6.65
N LEU A 103 11.17 -13.06 -6.91
CA LEU A 103 10.42 -13.16 -8.16
C LEU A 103 10.16 -11.78 -8.77
N ARG A 104 10.15 -11.74 -10.10
CA ARG A 104 9.61 -10.60 -10.87
C ARG A 104 9.01 -11.07 -12.19
N ASN A 105 8.14 -10.26 -12.79
CA ASN A 105 7.72 -10.51 -14.18
C ASN A 105 8.84 -10.15 -15.19
N GLU A 106 8.73 -10.63 -16.41
CA GLU A 106 9.80 -10.52 -17.43
C GLU A 106 10.01 -9.09 -17.91
N HIS A 107 8.93 -8.39 -18.24
CA HIS A 107 8.98 -7.03 -18.80
C HIS A 107 8.68 -5.94 -17.75
N THR A 108 9.29 -6.08 -16.60
CA THR A 108 9.27 -5.04 -15.58
C THR A 108 9.99 -3.78 -16.09
N MET A 109 9.46 -2.59 -15.82
CA MET A 109 9.99 -1.30 -16.29
C MET A 109 10.02 -0.28 -15.16
N ASP A 110 11.05 0.56 -15.14
CA ASP A 110 11.10 1.71 -14.25
C ASP A 110 10.22 2.85 -14.80
N GLY A 111 9.13 3.14 -14.08
CA GLY A 111 8.19 4.20 -14.40
C GLY A 111 8.41 5.50 -13.61
N THR A 112 9.57 5.67 -12.97
CA THR A 112 9.82 6.83 -12.12
C THR A 112 10.38 8.05 -12.86
N HIS A 113 10.89 7.87 -14.07
CA HIS A 113 11.46 8.94 -14.89
C HIS A 113 10.54 9.38 -16.02
N ALA A 114 9.76 8.45 -16.54
CA ALA A 114 8.77 8.68 -17.61
C ALA A 114 7.64 7.67 -17.48
N PRO A 115 6.44 7.95 -18.02
CA PRO A 115 5.37 6.97 -18.10
C PRO A 115 5.83 5.69 -18.80
N ILE A 116 5.42 4.54 -18.26
CA ILE A 116 5.77 3.22 -18.82
C ILE A 116 5.20 3.06 -20.22
N ASP A 117 6.06 2.63 -21.16
CA ASP A 117 5.63 2.18 -22.48
C ASP A 117 5.02 0.78 -22.37
N LYS A 118 3.72 0.67 -22.62
CA LYS A 118 2.95 -0.57 -22.49
C LYS A 118 3.11 -1.55 -23.67
N THR A 119 3.98 -1.28 -24.61
CA THR A 119 4.19 -2.16 -25.80
C THR A 119 4.80 -3.52 -25.45
N SER A 120 5.55 -3.59 -24.34
CA SER A 120 6.19 -4.82 -23.84
C SER A 120 5.54 -5.35 -22.57
N ARG A 121 4.23 -5.14 -22.39
CA ARG A 121 3.50 -5.50 -21.19
C ARG A 121 3.36 -6.99 -20.99
N ASP A 122 3.53 -7.49 -19.76
CA ASP A 122 3.24 -8.87 -19.39
C ASP A 122 1.75 -9.11 -19.13
N TYR A 123 1.35 -10.39 -19.22
CA TYR A 123 -0.06 -10.80 -19.08
C TYR A 123 -0.20 -12.08 -18.25
N ASN A 124 -1.29 -12.17 -17.48
CA ASN A 124 -1.80 -13.40 -16.88
C ASN A 124 -0.74 -14.19 -16.11
N ILE A 125 -0.23 -13.61 -15.05
CA ILE A 125 0.64 -14.28 -14.09
C ILE A 125 -0.18 -14.59 -12.85
N SER A 126 -0.14 -15.84 -12.39
CA SER A 126 -0.77 -16.24 -11.13
C SER A 126 0.14 -17.11 -10.28
N ILE A 127 0.07 -16.90 -8.97
CA ILE A 127 0.78 -17.70 -7.97
C ILE A 127 -0.24 -18.10 -6.91
N HIS A 128 -0.37 -19.41 -6.70
CA HIS A 128 -1.25 -19.98 -5.69
C HIS A 128 -0.44 -20.78 -4.67
N GLY A 129 -0.63 -20.45 -3.41
CA GLY A 129 0.01 -21.15 -2.31
C GLY A 129 1.47 -20.80 -2.09
N GLY A 130 2.07 -21.56 -1.21
CA GLY A 130 3.48 -21.44 -0.82
C GLY A 130 3.73 -20.52 0.36
N ARG A 131 4.78 -20.88 1.08
CA ARG A 131 5.40 -20.04 2.07
C ARG A 131 6.69 -19.47 1.49
N TRP A 132 6.71 -18.17 1.28
CA TRP A 132 7.80 -17.45 0.63
C TRP A 132 8.61 -16.71 1.71
N GLU A 133 9.86 -17.12 1.89
CA GLU A 133 10.69 -16.63 2.97
C GLU A 133 11.96 -15.98 2.44
N GLU A 134 12.31 -14.84 3.01
CA GLU A 134 13.66 -14.34 2.93
C GLU A 134 14.49 -14.85 4.12
N SER A 135 15.80 -14.69 4.06
CA SER A 135 16.65 -15.05 5.20
C SER A 135 16.42 -14.03 6.34
N GLN A 136 16.48 -14.52 7.59
CA GLN A 136 16.30 -13.67 8.78
C GLN A 136 17.37 -12.59 8.95
N THR A 137 18.40 -12.58 8.12
CA THR A 137 19.45 -11.57 8.17
C THR A 137 18.86 -10.25 7.73
N ARG A 138 18.73 -9.31 8.64
CA ARG A 138 18.32 -7.95 8.34
C ARG A 138 19.32 -7.34 7.37
N ARG A 139 18.88 -7.11 6.17
CA ARG A 139 19.54 -6.22 5.25
C ARG A 139 19.46 -4.82 5.85
N GLY A 140 20.47 -4.02 5.77
CA GLY A 140 20.64 -2.80 6.56
C GLY A 140 19.68 -1.64 6.36
N GLY A 141 18.36 -1.90 6.17
CA GLY A 141 17.31 -0.89 6.00
C GLY A 141 16.92 -0.64 4.55
N TYR A 142 15.94 0.24 4.35
CA TYR A 142 15.49 0.64 3.03
C TYR A 142 16.64 0.99 2.10
N GLY A 143 16.62 0.47 0.88
CA GLY A 143 17.61 0.75 -0.13
C GLY A 143 18.98 0.09 0.06
N LYS A 144 19.19 -0.61 1.16
CA LYS A 144 20.42 -1.40 1.39
C LYS A 144 20.17 -2.90 1.41
N CYS A 145 18.95 -3.32 1.13
CA CYS A 145 18.52 -4.68 1.27
C CYS A 145 18.49 -5.45 -0.05
N CYS A 146 18.89 -4.83 -1.14
CA CYS A 146 19.16 -5.52 -2.38
C CYS A 146 20.34 -4.87 -3.11
N ARG A 147 20.91 -5.57 -4.08
CA ARG A 147 22.04 -5.05 -4.88
C ARG A 147 21.72 -3.84 -5.75
N TYR A 148 20.46 -3.46 -5.81
CA TYR A 148 19.98 -2.29 -6.54
C TYR A 148 19.71 -1.12 -5.60
N THR A 149 20.65 -0.80 -4.74
CA THR A 149 20.49 0.34 -3.83
C THR A 149 20.49 1.65 -4.63
N HIS A 150 19.73 2.60 -4.16
CA HIS A 150 19.53 3.87 -4.82
C HIS A 150 20.08 5.05 -4.01
N PHE A 151 20.69 4.81 -2.89
CA PHE A 151 21.28 5.86 -2.08
C PHE A 151 22.62 6.36 -2.62
N GLY A 152 22.68 6.58 -3.92
CA GLY A 152 23.73 7.38 -4.55
C GLY A 152 25.04 6.68 -4.91
N GLU A 153 25.20 5.42 -4.51
CA GLU A 153 26.46 4.72 -4.76
C GLU A 153 26.48 3.90 -6.06
N ASP A 154 25.30 3.63 -6.62
CA ASP A 154 25.17 2.82 -7.84
C ASP A 154 24.01 3.31 -8.69
N ASP A 155 24.19 4.46 -9.35
CA ASP A 155 23.18 5.08 -10.24
C ASP A 155 23.17 4.41 -11.63
N ASP A 156 23.19 3.10 -11.68
CA ASP A 156 23.08 2.36 -12.92
C ASP A 156 21.61 2.15 -13.31
N ARG A 157 21.03 3.18 -13.93
CA ARG A 157 19.65 3.17 -14.44
C ARG A 157 19.42 2.16 -15.57
N THR A 158 20.46 1.47 -16.04
CA THR A 158 20.30 0.37 -17.00
C THR A 158 19.85 -0.91 -16.33
N ARG A 159 19.91 -0.99 -15.00
CA ARG A 159 19.42 -2.13 -14.23
C ARG A 159 17.93 -1.99 -13.97
N PRO A 160 17.12 -3.00 -14.29
CA PRO A 160 15.71 -3.00 -13.91
C PRO A 160 15.56 -2.95 -12.40
N PHE A 161 14.72 -2.01 -11.88
CA PHE A 161 14.41 -1.88 -10.45
C PHE A 161 15.57 -1.57 -9.55
N TYR A 162 16.36 -0.72 -10.03
CA TYR A 162 17.30 0.02 -9.24
C TYR A 162 16.63 0.60 -7.99
N GLY A 163 17.18 0.25 -6.83
CA GLY A 163 16.75 0.82 -5.56
C GLY A 163 15.55 0.19 -4.86
N VAL A 164 14.94 -0.79 -5.45
CA VAL A 164 13.77 -1.44 -4.87
C VAL A 164 14.18 -2.55 -3.91
N SER A 165 13.64 -2.50 -2.69
CA SER A 165 13.82 -3.50 -1.66
C SER A 165 12.52 -4.26 -1.44
N THR A 166 12.33 -5.33 -2.20
CA THR A 166 11.11 -6.15 -2.11
C THR A 166 11.40 -7.63 -2.31
N CYS A 167 10.55 -8.50 -1.78
CA CYS A 167 10.61 -9.93 -2.01
C CYS A 167 10.10 -10.28 -3.41
N MET A 168 8.94 -9.75 -3.80
CA MET A 168 8.36 -9.94 -5.14
C MET A 168 8.01 -8.62 -5.79
N LEU A 169 8.32 -8.46 -7.08
CA LEU A 169 8.01 -7.26 -7.84
C LEU A 169 7.25 -7.58 -9.12
N PHE A 170 6.09 -6.94 -9.28
CA PHE A 170 5.29 -7.04 -10.49
C PHE A 170 4.91 -5.64 -10.97
N ASN A 171 5.41 -5.25 -12.14
CA ASN A 171 4.98 -4.01 -12.75
C ASN A 171 4.89 -4.13 -14.27
N ASN A 172 4.21 -3.19 -14.94
CA ASN A 172 3.93 -3.26 -16.36
C ASN A 172 3.20 -4.57 -16.73
N ILE A 173 2.10 -4.86 -16.03
CA ILE A 173 1.40 -6.16 -16.11
C ILE A 173 -0.12 -5.99 -16.15
N THR A 174 -0.79 -6.87 -16.91
CA THR A 174 -2.24 -7.05 -16.91
C THR A 174 -2.60 -8.46 -16.49
N GLY A 175 -3.45 -8.60 -15.46
CA GLY A 175 -3.86 -9.87 -14.91
C GLY A 175 -2.79 -10.48 -14.00
N LEU A 176 -2.71 -9.99 -12.77
CA LEU A 176 -1.90 -10.56 -11.71
C LEU A 176 -2.81 -11.16 -10.64
N THR A 177 -2.57 -12.41 -10.27
CA THR A 177 -3.28 -13.07 -9.18
C THR A 177 -2.30 -13.69 -8.19
N LEU A 178 -2.35 -13.27 -6.92
CA LEU A 178 -1.62 -13.86 -5.82
C LEU A 178 -2.64 -14.36 -4.79
N GLN A 179 -2.66 -15.67 -4.53
CA GLN A 179 -3.66 -16.29 -3.65
C GLN A 179 -3.05 -17.30 -2.69
N ASP A 180 -3.65 -17.38 -1.48
CA ASP A 180 -3.38 -18.42 -0.48
C ASP A 180 -1.89 -18.52 -0.09
N MET A 181 -1.20 -17.38 -0.08
CA MET A 181 0.24 -17.27 0.14
C MET A 181 0.58 -16.81 1.54
N THR A 182 1.75 -17.22 2.01
CA THR A 182 2.35 -16.66 3.23
C THR A 182 3.73 -16.10 2.93
N PHE A 183 3.96 -14.86 3.33
CA PHE A 183 5.31 -14.26 3.34
C PHE A 183 5.88 -14.31 4.74
N ALA A 184 7.17 -14.59 4.87
CA ALA A 184 7.81 -14.64 6.16
C ALA A 184 9.24 -14.11 6.15
N ASN A 185 9.62 -13.44 7.25
CA ASN A 185 10.98 -12.96 7.49
C ASN A 185 11.53 -12.12 6.33
N THR A 186 10.69 -11.35 5.66
CA THR A 186 11.12 -10.49 4.55
C THR A 186 11.97 -9.34 5.07
N ALA A 187 12.93 -8.92 4.27
CA ALA A 187 13.87 -7.87 4.63
C ALA A 187 13.49 -6.48 4.05
N GLY A 188 12.49 -6.44 3.21
CA GLY A 188 11.88 -5.25 2.61
C GLY A 188 10.38 -5.44 2.47
N PHE A 189 9.76 -4.83 1.46
CA PHE A 189 8.35 -5.08 1.12
C PHE A 189 8.14 -6.54 0.73
N CYS A 190 6.98 -7.11 1.04
CA CYS A 190 6.71 -8.48 0.63
C CYS A 190 6.33 -8.55 -0.85
N VAL A 191 5.38 -7.73 -1.27
CA VAL A 191 4.98 -7.59 -2.67
C VAL A 191 4.97 -6.13 -3.04
N GLN A 192 5.66 -5.78 -4.12
CA GLN A 192 5.57 -4.45 -4.72
C GLN A 192 4.99 -4.54 -6.12
N THR A 193 4.10 -3.59 -6.45
CA THR A 193 3.54 -3.47 -7.79
C THR A 193 3.60 -2.04 -8.30
N GLY A 194 3.52 -1.89 -9.63
CA GLY A 194 3.32 -0.61 -10.30
C GLY A 194 2.85 -0.85 -11.72
N ASP A 195 2.09 0.09 -12.29
CA ASP A 195 1.44 -0.06 -13.60
C ASP A 195 0.75 -1.41 -13.77
N LEU A 196 -0.19 -1.67 -12.87
CA LEU A 196 -0.95 -2.90 -12.77
C LEU A 196 -2.37 -2.71 -13.29
N THR A 197 -2.83 -3.56 -14.18
CA THR A 197 -4.24 -3.66 -14.56
C THR A 197 -4.76 -5.04 -14.18
N ASN A 198 -5.94 -5.12 -13.54
CA ASN A 198 -6.58 -6.36 -13.11
C ASN A 198 -5.75 -7.15 -12.08
N GLY A 199 -5.56 -6.57 -10.89
CA GLY A 199 -4.85 -7.20 -9.77
C GLY A 199 -5.78 -7.90 -8.78
N VAL A 200 -5.45 -9.12 -8.38
CA VAL A 200 -6.14 -9.90 -7.34
C VAL A 200 -5.12 -10.37 -6.30
N PHE A 201 -5.33 -9.94 -5.05
CA PHE A 201 -4.54 -10.33 -3.88
C PHE A 201 -5.49 -10.90 -2.83
N GLU A 202 -5.47 -12.21 -2.62
CA GLU A 202 -6.50 -12.89 -1.83
C GLU A 202 -5.89 -13.92 -0.86
N ASN A 203 -6.34 -13.91 0.41
CA ASN A 203 -5.86 -14.83 1.45
C ASN A 203 -4.34 -14.78 1.64
N ILE A 204 -3.78 -13.60 1.89
CA ILE A 204 -2.34 -13.42 2.06
C ILE A 204 -2.01 -13.18 3.52
N GLY A 205 -1.09 -13.98 4.04
CA GLY A 205 -0.59 -13.89 5.41
C GLY A 205 0.85 -13.37 5.48
N PHE A 206 1.16 -12.61 6.54
CA PHE A 206 2.50 -12.09 6.81
C PHE A 206 2.98 -12.50 8.19
N VAL A 207 4.22 -12.96 8.29
CA VAL A 207 4.84 -13.44 9.53
C VAL A 207 6.21 -12.81 9.70
N SER A 208 6.33 -11.90 10.67
CA SER A 208 7.60 -11.21 10.98
C SER A 208 8.25 -10.55 9.76
N CYS A 209 7.46 -9.85 8.97
CA CYS A 209 7.94 -9.11 7.80
C CYS A 209 8.49 -7.74 8.24
N PHE A 210 9.56 -7.26 7.57
CA PHE A 210 10.29 -6.07 8.02
C PHE A 210 9.61 -4.75 7.64
N ALA A 211 9.01 -4.69 6.45
CA ALA A 211 8.37 -3.49 5.91
C ALA A 211 6.92 -3.80 5.52
N ASP A 212 6.39 -3.17 4.45
CA ASP A 212 5.01 -3.35 4.03
C ASP A 212 4.70 -4.78 3.58
N GLY A 213 3.47 -5.18 3.82
CA GLY A 213 2.93 -6.41 3.24
C GLY A 213 2.70 -6.24 1.73
N LEU A 214 1.70 -5.47 1.35
CA LEU A 214 1.44 -5.11 -0.04
C LEU A 214 1.78 -3.63 -0.26
N HIS A 215 2.81 -3.36 -1.05
CA HIS A 215 3.27 -2.02 -1.41
C HIS A 215 2.89 -1.73 -2.87
N LEU A 216 1.79 -1.01 -3.07
CA LEU A 216 1.16 -0.85 -4.37
C LEU A 216 1.37 0.57 -4.88
N ASN A 217 2.34 0.73 -5.78
CA ASN A 217 2.60 1.98 -6.45
C ASN A 217 1.58 2.25 -7.56
N GLY A 218 1.57 3.47 -8.03
CA GLY A 218 0.56 3.99 -8.91
C GLY A 218 0.53 3.44 -10.33
N ASN A 219 -0.42 3.98 -11.02
CA ASN A 219 -1.08 3.59 -12.24
C ASN A 219 -1.68 2.19 -12.17
N THR A 220 -2.58 2.00 -11.20
CA THR A 220 -3.27 0.73 -11.00
C THR A 220 -4.75 0.86 -11.35
N GLU A 221 -5.29 -0.10 -12.08
CA GLU A 221 -6.70 -0.16 -12.45
C GLU A 221 -7.28 -1.54 -12.18
N ASN A 222 -8.46 -1.59 -11.55
CA ASN A 222 -9.16 -2.80 -11.13
C ASN A 222 -8.35 -3.62 -10.13
N LEU A 223 -8.46 -3.27 -8.86
CA LEU A 223 -7.70 -3.87 -7.78
C LEU A 223 -8.63 -4.52 -6.74
N LEU A 224 -8.51 -5.83 -6.59
CA LEU A 224 -9.18 -6.60 -5.53
C LEU A 224 -8.15 -7.08 -4.50
N ILE A 225 -8.30 -6.64 -3.26
CA ILE A 225 -7.53 -7.11 -2.11
C ILE A 225 -8.52 -7.70 -1.11
N ARG A 226 -8.33 -8.97 -0.71
CA ARG A 226 -9.25 -9.65 0.20
C ARG A 226 -8.53 -10.56 1.20
N ASN A 227 -8.96 -10.52 2.46
CA ASN A 227 -8.44 -11.37 3.54
C ASN A 227 -6.91 -11.29 3.66
N VAL A 228 -6.40 -10.11 3.88
CA VAL A 228 -4.97 -9.85 4.09
C VAL A 228 -4.71 -9.63 5.57
N HIS A 229 -3.75 -10.36 6.15
CA HIS A 229 -3.55 -10.34 7.60
C HIS A 229 -2.10 -10.62 8.00
N GLY A 230 -1.74 -10.23 9.20
CA GLY A 230 -0.49 -10.65 9.81
C GLY A 230 0.37 -9.55 10.39
N GLU A 231 1.65 -9.89 10.60
CA GLU A 231 2.64 -9.06 11.25
C GLU A 231 3.61 -8.47 10.22
N VAL A 232 3.60 -7.15 10.13
CA VAL A 232 4.48 -6.36 9.27
C VAL A 232 5.15 -5.26 10.08
N GLY A 233 6.31 -4.81 9.64
CA GLY A 233 7.06 -3.75 10.31
C GLY A 233 6.69 -2.34 9.87
N ASP A 234 5.92 -2.20 8.82
CA ASP A 234 5.35 -0.96 8.31
C ASP A 234 3.86 -1.19 7.98
N ASP A 235 3.35 -0.81 6.83
CA ASP A 235 1.93 -0.89 6.50
C ASP A 235 1.51 -2.28 6.00
N LEU A 236 0.36 -2.81 6.46
CA LEU A 236 -0.14 -4.10 5.96
C LEU A 236 -0.49 -4.01 4.47
N VAL A 237 -1.16 -2.93 4.09
CA VAL A 237 -1.42 -2.54 2.71
C VAL A 237 -1.11 -1.06 2.54
N ALA A 238 -0.25 -0.73 1.60
CA ALA A 238 0.11 0.62 1.22
C ALA A 238 -0.34 0.89 -0.21
N LEU A 239 -1.34 1.76 -0.40
CA LEU A 239 -1.75 2.30 -1.68
C LEU A 239 -0.93 3.57 -1.93
N ASN A 240 0.30 3.39 -2.37
CA ASN A 240 1.29 4.45 -2.52
C ASN A 240 1.35 4.93 -3.98
N MET A 241 0.27 5.58 -4.42
CA MET A 241 0.17 6.16 -5.76
C MET A 241 1.24 7.22 -6.01
N TYR A 242 1.58 7.95 -4.95
CA TYR A 242 2.69 8.88 -4.85
C TYR A 242 3.53 8.52 -3.63
N ASP A 243 4.73 8.05 -3.83
CA ASP A 243 5.65 7.68 -2.76
C ASP A 243 7.03 8.30 -3.04
N TRP A 244 8.00 7.96 -2.23
CA TRP A 244 9.39 8.36 -2.48
C TRP A 244 9.85 7.85 -3.83
N GLN A 245 10.47 8.72 -4.62
CA GLN A 245 10.98 8.35 -5.93
C GLN A 245 11.90 7.12 -5.87
N ASN A 246 12.61 6.97 -4.78
CA ASN A 246 13.57 5.90 -4.58
C ASN A 246 12.97 4.61 -3.96
N SER A 247 11.72 4.60 -3.53
CA SER A 247 10.99 3.38 -3.16
C SER A 247 9.87 3.03 -4.13
N SER A 248 9.56 3.92 -5.08
CA SER A 248 8.56 3.70 -6.11
C SER A 248 9.12 2.98 -7.33
N VAL A 249 8.27 2.23 -7.99
CA VAL A 249 8.55 1.67 -9.33
C VAL A 249 7.72 2.35 -10.41
N ASN A 250 6.65 3.04 -10.02
CA ASN A 250 5.81 3.83 -10.91
C ASN A 250 4.97 4.85 -10.14
N PHE A 251 4.48 5.87 -10.84
CA PHE A 251 3.54 6.88 -10.35
C PHE A 251 2.27 6.88 -11.19
N GLY A 252 1.15 7.31 -10.60
CA GLY A 252 -0.11 7.45 -11.31
C GLY A 252 -1.31 7.10 -10.44
N PRO A 253 -2.55 7.30 -10.94
CA PRO A 253 -3.75 7.03 -10.17
C PRO A 253 -3.99 5.54 -9.91
N THR A 254 -4.72 5.26 -8.84
CA THR A 254 -5.31 3.95 -8.57
C THR A 254 -6.83 4.07 -8.65
N ARG A 255 -7.46 3.21 -9.43
CA ARG A 255 -8.89 3.28 -9.77
C ARG A 255 -9.58 1.94 -9.62
N ASN A 256 -10.86 1.98 -9.24
CA ASN A 256 -11.73 0.81 -9.09
C ASN A 256 -11.14 -0.23 -8.13
N VAL A 257 -11.26 0.05 -6.83
CA VAL A 257 -10.59 -0.70 -5.77
C VAL A 257 -11.59 -1.29 -4.78
N LEU A 258 -11.39 -2.54 -4.43
CA LEU A 258 -12.03 -3.18 -3.28
C LEU A 258 -10.96 -3.77 -2.36
N CYS A 259 -10.80 -3.18 -1.16
CA CYS A 259 -10.06 -3.76 -0.05
C CYS A 259 -11.07 -4.31 0.96
N ASP A 260 -11.15 -5.63 1.13
CA ASP A 260 -12.14 -6.29 1.97
C ASP A 260 -11.49 -7.30 2.94
N GLY A 261 -11.41 -6.93 4.20
CA GLY A 261 -10.80 -7.78 5.23
C GLY A 261 -9.30 -7.54 5.37
N LEU A 262 -8.92 -6.52 6.13
CA LEU A 262 -7.54 -6.27 6.55
C LEU A 262 -7.45 -6.48 8.05
N ASP A 263 -6.59 -7.38 8.51
CA ASP A 263 -6.42 -7.71 9.93
C ASP A 263 -4.94 -7.59 10.34
N LEU A 264 -4.54 -6.40 10.75
CA LEU A 264 -3.19 -6.12 11.22
C LEU A 264 -2.95 -6.76 12.58
N ALA A 265 -1.87 -7.52 12.71
CA ALA A 265 -1.49 -8.12 13.99
C ALA A 265 -1.23 -7.04 15.05
N PRO A 266 -1.66 -7.25 16.32
CA PRO A 266 -1.42 -6.28 17.40
C PRO A 266 0.06 -5.98 17.69
N SER A 267 0.95 -6.89 17.30
CA SER A 267 2.41 -6.71 17.42
C SER A 267 3.01 -5.80 16.34
N SER A 268 2.26 -5.50 15.28
CA SER A 268 2.74 -4.63 14.21
C SER A 268 2.83 -3.18 14.70
N PRO A 269 3.95 -2.48 14.42
CA PRO A 269 4.17 -1.14 14.95
C PRO A 269 3.51 -0.03 14.13
N TYR A 270 2.82 -0.35 13.04
CA TYR A 270 2.34 0.65 12.07
C TYR A 270 0.86 0.46 11.70
N LYS A 271 0.47 0.57 10.44
CA LYS A 271 -0.92 0.73 10.00
C LYS A 271 -1.45 -0.49 9.25
N ALA A 272 -2.76 -0.72 9.33
CA ALA A 272 -3.42 -1.68 8.45
C ALA A 272 -3.54 -1.16 7.02
N LEU A 273 -3.69 0.15 6.86
CA LEU A 273 -3.83 0.78 5.55
C LEU A 273 -3.15 2.14 5.53
N ARG A 274 -2.36 2.37 4.50
CA ARG A 274 -1.82 3.66 4.11
C ARG A 274 -2.31 4.02 2.73
N ILE A 275 -2.56 5.30 2.48
CA ILE A 275 -2.95 5.83 1.17
C ILE A 275 -2.16 7.11 0.93
N GLU A 276 -1.41 7.16 -0.15
CA GLU A 276 -0.56 8.30 -0.50
C GLU A 276 -0.88 8.84 -1.89
N PRO A 277 -1.81 9.78 -1.99
CA PRO A 277 -2.02 10.54 -3.22
C PRO A 277 -1.08 11.75 -3.30
N GLY A 278 -0.91 12.29 -4.50
CA GLY A 278 -0.09 13.45 -4.77
C GLY A 278 -0.09 13.81 -6.25
N VAL A 279 0.81 14.72 -6.66
CA VAL A 279 1.08 14.99 -8.07
C VAL A 279 2.56 14.79 -8.32
N TYR A 280 2.88 13.89 -9.24
CA TYR A 280 4.27 13.62 -9.62
C TYR A 280 4.66 14.35 -10.90
N THR A 281 5.89 14.85 -10.95
CA THR A 281 6.47 15.51 -12.14
C THR A 281 7.60 14.64 -12.67
N TYR A 282 7.46 14.17 -13.90
CA TYR A 282 8.47 13.39 -14.61
C TYR A 282 9.67 14.24 -15.05
N ASP A 283 10.72 13.60 -15.51
CA ASP A 283 11.97 14.28 -15.95
C ASP A 283 11.77 15.24 -17.13
N ASP A 284 10.78 15.00 -17.97
CA ASP A 284 10.41 15.87 -19.08
C ASP A 284 9.53 17.08 -18.70
N GLY A 285 9.14 17.16 -17.41
CA GLY A 285 8.27 18.20 -16.87
C GLY A 285 6.78 17.89 -16.99
N SER A 286 6.38 16.79 -17.61
CA SER A 286 4.98 16.34 -17.58
C SER A 286 4.57 15.89 -16.18
N THR A 287 3.29 16.04 -15.84
CA THR A 287 2.77 15.70 -14.50
C THR A 287 1.70 14.64 -14.59
N VAL A 288 1.60 13.86 -13.52
CA VAL A 288 0.52 12.87 -13.32
C VAL A 288 -0.10 13.05 -11.95
N ASP A 289 -1.44 13.04 -11.89
CA ASP A 289 -2.20 13.03 -10.66
C ASP A 289 -2.28 11.60 -10.12
N CYS A 290 -1.70 11.39 -8.95
CA CYS A 290 -1.59 10.10 -8.27
C CYS A 290 -2.72 9.94 -7.26
N GLY A 291 -3.97 10.04 -7.70
CA GLY A 291 -5.15 9.97 -6.83
C GLY A 291 -5.70 8.56 -6.65
N LEU A 292 -6.59 8.43 -5.66
CA LEU A 292 -7.40 7.22 -5.44
C LEU A 292 -8.84 7.50 -5.84
N PHE A 293 -9.40 6.68 -6.71
CA PHE A 293 -10.74 6.87 -7.25
C PHE A 293 -11.57 5.59 -7.21
N ASP A 294 -12.86 5.73 -6.85
CA ASP A 294 -13.81 4.63 -6.84
C ASP A 294 -13.32 3.47 -5.96
N ALA A 295 -13.10 3.74 -4.68
CA ALA A 295 -12.51 2.80 -3.73
C ALA A 295 -13.47 2.45 -2.59
N ILE A 296 -13.68 1.15 -2.36
CA ILE A 296 -14.34 0.60 -1.18
C ILE A 296 -13.28 -0.06 -0.31
N ILE A 297 -13.19 0.38 0.94
CA ILE A 297 -12.29 -0.16 1.95
C ILE A 297 -13.13 -0.57 3.14
N ARG A 298 -13.20 -1.87 3.42
CA ARG A 298 -14.09 -2.38 4.44
C ARG A 298 -13.53 -3.55 5.25
N ASN A 299 -14.15 -3.79 6.41
CA ASN A 299 -13.77 -4.88 7.30
C ASN A 299 -12.30 -4.78 7.74
N VAL A 300 -11.90 -3.60 8.23
CA VAL A 300 -10.49 -3.30 8.58
C VAL A 300 -10.34 -3.16 10.08
N LYS A 301 -9.29 -3.77 10.63
CA LYS A 301 -8.82 -3.57 11.99
C LYS A 301 -7.40 -3.02 11.99
N GLY A 302 -7.11 -2.12 12.92
CA GLY A 302 -5.78 -1.55 13.11
C GLY A 302 -5.41 -0.44 12.13
N ILE A 303 -6.38 0.17 11.45
CA ILE A 303 -6.14 1.36 10.64
C ILE A 303 -5.71 2.52 11.55
N ALA A 304 -4.73 3.30 11.14
CA ALA A 304 -4.28 4.46 11.88
C ALA A 304 -4.60 5.78 11.18
N THR A 305 -4.17 5.98 9.95
CA THR A 305 -4.38 7.24 9.24
C THR A 305 -4.47 7.07 7.73
N PHE A 306 -5.23 7.98 7.12
CA PHE A 306 -5.18 8.28 5.71
C PHE A 306 -4.23 9.47 5.55
N LYS A 307 -3.01 9.22 5.09
CA LYS A 307 -1.93 10.19 5.18
C LYS A 307 -1.35 10.55 3.81
N MET A 308 -1.02 11.83 3.62
CA MET A 308 -0.35 12.29 2.42
C MET A 308 1.06 12.77 2.70
N TYR A 309 1.97 12.35 1.87
CA TYR A 309 3.28 12.96 1.74
C TYR A 309 3.44 13.75 0.45
N PHE A 310 4.33 14.69 0.51
CA PHE A 310 4.93 15.29 -0.66
C PHE A 310 6.44 15.19 -0.53
N GLN A 311 7.06 14.36 -1.33
CA GLN A 311 8.51 14.28 -1.38
C GLN A 311 9.00 14.61 -2.77
N THR A 312 9.66 15.73 -2.88
CA THR A 312 10.46 16.02 -4.05
C THR A 312 11.79 16.59 -3.59
N PRO A 313 12.91 16.10 -4.08
CA PRO A 313 14.22 16.65 -3.78
C PRO A 313 14.37 18.10 -4.26
N LYS A 314 13.46 18.58 -5.09
CA LYS A 314 13.42 19.96 -5.59
C LYS A 314 12.52 20.88 -4.75
N TYR A 315 11.76 20.32 -3.79
CA TYR A 315 10.85 21.11 -2.99
C TYR A 315 11.63 21.96 -1.97
N ARG A 316 11.32 23.25 -1.90
CA ARG A 316 11.84 24.14 -0.87
C ARG A 316 10.69 24.57 0.03
N ILE A 317 10.81 24.31 1.32
CA ILE A 317 9.85 24.77 2.31
C ILE A 317 9.64 26.28 2.17
N GLY A 318 8.38 26.72 2.21
CA GLY A 318 8.01 28.12 2.11
C GLY A 318 7.98 28.68 0.70
N THR A 319 8.16 27.85 -0.34
CA THR A 319 7.84 28.23 -1.71
C THR A 319 6.45 27.74 -2.07
N ALA A 320 5.62 28.59 -2.67
CA ALA A 320 4.30 28.17 -3.10
C ALA A 320 4.42 27.01 -4.10
N PRO A 321 3.82 25.83 -3.81
CA PRO A 321 3.78 24.73 -4.77
C PRO A 321 2.86 25.08 -5.93
N GLU A 322 3.02 24.36 -7.02
CA GLU A 322 2.10 24.47 -8.16
C GLU A 322 0.65 24.13 -7.70
N PRO A 323 -0.36 24.83 -8.21
CA PRO A 323 -1.75 24.52 -7.91
C PRO A 323 -2.10 23.05 -8.17
N GLY A 324 -2.80 22.42 -7.26
CA GLY A 324 -3.20 21.02 -7.38
C GLY A 324 -2.16 19.97 -6.97
N SER A 325 -1.01 20.40 -6.44
CA SER A 325 0.09 19.49 -6.04
C SER A 325 -0.26 18.50 -4.93
N VAL A 326 -1.35 18.67 -4.22
CA VAL A 326 -1.84 17.72 -3.21
C VAL A 326 -2.48 16.46 -3.82
N GLY A 327 -2.73 16.43 -5.11
CA GLY A 327 -3.44 15.35 -5.77
C GLY A 327 -4.95 15.39 -5.56
N SER A 328 -5.66 14.59 -6.35
CA SER A 328 -7.12 14.47 -6.24
C SER A 328 -7.54 13.05 -5.88
N SER A 329 -8.73 12.91 -5.32
CA SER A 329 -9.37 11.61 -5.06
C SER A 329 -10.88 11.79 -5.09
N ASP A 330 -11.63 10.72 -5.37
CA ASP A 330 -13.10 10.78 -5.36
C ASP A 330 -13.72 9.41 -5.11
N ASN A 331 -14.96 9.44 -4.60
CA ASN A 331 -15.75 8.24 -4.31
C ASN A 331 -15.05 7.25 -3.40
N LEU A 332 -14.65 7.71 -2.22
CA LEU A 332 -13.99 6.90 -1.20
C LEU A 332 -15.01 6.41 -0.17
N PHE A 333 -15.13 5.09 0.00
CA PHE A 333 -16.08 4.46 0.90
C PHE A 333 -15.34 3.63 1.94
N PHE A 334 -15.38 4.07 3.21
CA PHE A 334 -14.80 3.37 4.35
C PHE A 334 -15.92 2.74 5.19
N GLU A 335 -15.95 1.41 5.31
CA GLU A 335 -17.07 0.68 5.91
C GLU A 335 -16.61 -0.39 6.90
N ASN A 336 -17.33 -0.56 8.02
CA ASN A 336 -17.08 -1.61 9.00
C ASN A 336 -15.63 -1.61 9.52
N ILE A 337 -15.17 -0.49 10.04
CA ILE A 337 -13.79 -0.30 10.48
C ILE A 337 -13.75 -0.11 11.99
N THR A 338 -12.80 -0.77 12.64
CA THR A 338 -12.53 -0.57 14.06
C THR A 338 -11.16 0.06 14.23
N VAL A 339 -11.12 1.21 14.89
CA VAL A 339 -9.90 1.98 15.17
C VAL A 339 -9.77 2.24 16.66
N ASP A 340 -8.65 1.87 17.23
CA ASP A 340 -8.30 2.18 18.62
C ASP A 340 -7.16 3.22 18.65
N LEU A 341 -7.49 4.43 19.11
CA LEU A 341 -6.53 5.53 19.30
C LEU A 341 -6.15 5.70 20.77
N SER A 342 -6.35 4.71 21.62
CA SER A 342 -6.11 4.76 23.05
C SER A 342 -4.63 4.66 23.44
N ALA A 343 -3.87 3.91 22.67
CA ALA A 343 -2.46 3.70 22.92
C ALA A 343 -1.71 3.95 21.61
N PRO A 344 -0.94 5.04 21.53
CA PRO A 344 -0.01 5.16 20.43
C PRO A 344 0.98 4.00 20.49
N ILE A 345 1.13 3.29 19.40
CA ILE A 345 2.20 2.32 19.21
C ILE A 345 3.53 3.07 19.40
N ASP A 346 4.55 2.44 19.98
CA ASP A 346 5.79 3.11 20.40
C ASP A 346 6.44 4.01 19.32
N LYS A 347 6.44 3.58 18.06
CA LYS A 347 6.87 4.40 16.92
C LYS A 347 5.98 5.62 16.69
N PHE A 348 4.68 5.50 16.91
CA PHE A 348 3.74 6.63 16.89
C PHE A 348 3.95 7.58 18.06
N ALA A 349 4.30 7.07 19.23
CA ALA A 349 4.59 7.90 20.39
C ALA A 349 5.85 8.74 20.17
N GLU A 350 6.89 8.19 19.57
CA GLU A 350 8.10 8.91 19.21
C GLU A 350 7.81 9.97 18.14
N TYR A 351 7.06 9.63 17.12
CA TYR A 351 6.59 10.48 16.05
C TYR A 351 5.67 11.59 16.58
N MET A 352 4.67 11.23 17.40
CA MET A 352 3.78 12.18 18.07
C MET A 352 4.48 13.05 19.09
N ASN A 353 5.59 12.61 19.70
CA ASN A 353 6.37 13.39 20.62
C ASN A 353 7.24 14.46 19.94
N SER A 354 7.47 14.38 18.65
CA SER A 354 8.21 15.34 17.85
C SER A 354 7.34 16.32 17.05
N ASP A 355 6.02 16.04 16.93
CA ASP A 355 5.10 16.76 16.04
C ASP A 355 4.18 17.74 16.78
N PRO A 356 4.06 18.99 16.34
CA PRO A 356 3.12 19.97 16.90
C PRO A 356 1.64 19.60 16.72
N LEU A 357 1.26 18.69 15.82
CA LEU A 357 -0.11 18.14 15.71
C LEU A 357 -0.55 17.23 16.87
N ARG A 358 0.23 17.10 17.89
CA ARG A 358 0.05 16.15 19.01
C ARG A 358 -1.29 16.17 19.70
N GLY A 359 -2.02 17.23 19.57
CA GLY A 359 -3.38 17.33 20.07
C GLY A 359 -4.42 16.78 19.12
N THR A 360 -4.09 16.63 17.83
CA THR A 360 -5.02 16.23 16.79
C THR A 360 -4.66 14.84 16.26
N PHE A 361 -5.25 13.86 16.89
CA PHE A 361 -5.06 12.48 16.48
C PHE A 361 -6.32 12.00 15.77
N ALA A 362 -6.26 11.92 14.45
CA ALA A 362 -7.38 11.46 13.64
C ALA A 362 -7.17 10.04 13.14
N ALA A 363 -8.24 9.27 13.09
CA ALA A 363 -8.22 7.98 12.42
C ALA A 363 -7.98 8.13 10.91
N PHE A 364 -8.47 9.23 10.33
CA PHE A 364 -8.30 9.56 8.92
C PHE A 364 -7.80 11.01 8.77
N GLU A 365 -6.61 11.18 8.23
CA GLU A 365 -6.11 12.49 7.78
C GLU A 365 -6.37 12.63 6.29
N LEU A 366 -7.25 13.54 5.91
CA LEU A 366 -7.66 13.74 4.53
C LEU A 366 -6.77 14.79 3.88
N GLY A 367 -5.71 14.33 3.25
CA GLY A 367 -4.65 15.18 2.72
C GLY A 367 -4.70 15.40 1.19
N ALA A 368 -5.81 15.07 0.51
CA ALA A 368 -6.04 15.30 -0.92
C ALA A 368 -7.16 16.28 -1.19
N ASN A 369 -7.31 16.71 -2.43
CA ASN A 369 -8.54 17.31 -2.92
C ASN A 369 -9.54 16.18 -3.20
N ILE A 370 -10.53 16.02 -2.31
CA ILE A 370 -11.45 14.88 -2.34
C ILE A 370 -12.85 15.34 -2.71
N GLY A 371 -13.44 14.77 -3.77
CA GLY A 371 -14.81 15.04 -4.16
C GLY A 371 -15.80 14.50 -3.13
N TYR A 372 -15.71 13.21 -2.81
CA TYR A 372 -16.59 12.56 -1.85
C TYR A 372 -15.84 11.50 -1.03
N VAL A 373 -16.05 11.53 0.27
CA VAL A 373 -15.60 10.47 1.19
C VAL A 373 -16.72 10.13 2.17
N SER A 374 -16.90 8.85 2.47
CA SER A 374 -17.86 8.38 3.47
C SER A 374 -17.24 7.41 4.47
N PHE A 375 -17.75 7.49 5.69
CA PHE A 375 -17.41 6.62 6.82
C PHE A 375 -18.69 6.00 7.34
N GLU A 376 -18.88 4.69 7.19
CA GLU A 376 -20.09 3.98 7.60
C GLU A 376 -19.72 2.81 8.54
N ASN A 377 -20.45 2.68 9.65
CA ASN A 377 -20.25 1.61 10.66
C ASN A 377 -18.82 1.63 11.23
N ILE A 378 -18.36 2.79 11.70
CA ILE A 378 -17.03 2.93 12.30
C ILE A 378 -17.13 2.83 13.83
N ASN A 379 -16.32 1.95 14.41
CA ASN A 379 -16.12 1.86 15.85
C ASN A 379 -14.78 2.50 16.22
N LEU A 380 -14.85 3.60 16.94
CA LEU A 380 -13.70 4.42 17.29
C LEU A 380 -13.52 4.45 18.81
N THR A 381 -12.33 4.11 19.29
CA THR A 381 -11.94 4.29 20.68
C THR A 381 -11.07 5.53 20.81
N LEU A 382 -11.57 6.53 21.52
CA LEU A 382 -10.87 7.79 21.78
C LEU A 382 -10.64 7.97 23.28
N TYR A 383 -9.58 8.68 23.62
CA TYR A 383 -9.22 9.08 25.00
C TYR A 383 -9.07 10.60 25.06
N PRO A 384 -10.20 11.34 25.20
CA PRO A 384 -10.19 12.81 25.17
C PRO A 384 -9.31 13.45 26.24
N ASP A 385 -9.16 12.81 27.40
CA ASP A 385 -8.31 13.31 28.50
C ASP A 385 -6.82 13.26 28.12
N MET A 386 -6.42 12.32 27.28
CA MET A 386 -5.04 12.17 26.82
C MET A 386 -4.78 12.91 25.49
N TYR A 387 -5.77 12.90 24.61
CA TYR A 387 -5.71 13.50 23.28
C TYR A 387 -6.96 14.35 23.02
N PRO A 388 -7.04 15.56 23.55
CA PRO A 388 -8.28 16.35 23.58
C PRO A 388 -8.79 16.76 22.19
N MET A 389 -7.94 16.74 21.16
CA MET A 389 -8.33 17.05 19.78
C MET A 389 -8.52 15.81 18.90
N SER A 390 -8.53 14.61 19.47
CA SER A 390 -8.75 13.38 18.72
C SER A 390 -10.11 13.37 18.04
N CYS A 391 -10.16 12.87 16.79
CA CYS A 391 -11.37 12.84 15.98
C CYS A 391 -11.38 11.62 15.03
N LEU A 392 -12.50 11.42 14.37
CA LEU A 392 -12.59 10.41 13.31
C LEU A 392 -11.77 10.85 12.09
N ALA A 393 -12.02 12.04 11.59
CA ALA A 393 -11.33 12.54 10.41
C ALA A 393 -10.93 14.00 10.55
N CYS A 394 -9.78 14.35 10.01
CA CYS A 394 -9.34 15.74 9.91
C CYS A 394 -8.81 16.07 8.52
N ILE A 395 -8.89 17.34 8.19
CA ILE A 395 -8.33 17.91 6.96
C ILE A 395 -7.50 19.14 7.35
N GLY A 396 -6.33 19.27 6.79
CA GLY A 396 -5.40 20.33 7.14
C GLY A 396 -4.32 20.55 6.10
N PRO A 397 -3.30 21.33 6.47
CA PRO A 397 -2.12 21.49 5.67
C PRO A 397 -1.47 20.12 5.38
N LYS A 398 -0.89 19.99 4.20
CA LYS A 398 -0.15 18.79 3.84
C LYS A 398 1.17 18.73 4.58
N SER A 399 1.51 17.55 5.09
CA SER A 399 2.86 17.32 5.57
C SER A 399 3.84 17.13 4.41
N VAL A 400 5.03 17.64 4.60
CA VAL A 400 6.16 17.50 3.68
C VAL A 400 7.29 16.85 4.46
N ARG A 401 7.92 15.84 3.89
CA ARG A 401 9.09 15.23 4.51
C ARG A 401 10.37 15.84 3.95
N VAL A 402 11.19 16.37 4.84
CA VAL A 402 12.49 16.96 4.53
C VAL A 402 13.50 16.40 5.51
N GLU A 403 14.57 15.78 5.01
CA GLU A 403 15.64 15.22 5.83
C GLU A 403 15.13 14.35 7.01
N ASP A 404 14.24 13.41 6.72
CA ASP A 404 13.62 12.49 7.68
C ASP A 404 12.69 13.16 8.73
N ARG A 405 12.32 14.41 8.52
CA ARG A 405 11.33 15.11 9.32
C ARG A 405 10.07 15.39 8.52
N GLU A 406 8.93 15.13 9.11
CA GLU A 406 7.67 15.64 8.57
C GLU A 406 7.50 17.10 9.00
N ILE A 407 7.28 17.95 8.02
CA ILE A 407 7.04 19.38 8.22
C ILE A 407 5.74 19.72 7.50
N PHE A 408 4.85 20.46 8.16
CA PHE A 408 3.62 20.93 7.54
C PHE A 408 3.89 22.20 6.76
N ASP A 409 3.51 22.17 5.47
CA ASP A 409 3.68 23.34 4.62
C ASP A 409 2.37 24.14 4.56
N PRO A 410 2.41 25.44 4.92
CA PRO A 410 1.23 26.28 4.93
C PRO A 410 0.60 26.49 3.56
N TYR A 411 1.34 26.25 2.50
CA TYR A 411 0.86 26.42 1.11
C TYR A 411 0.20 25.15 0.55
N LEU A 412 0.37 24.01 1.18
CA LEU A 412 -0.18 22.72 0.74
C LEU A 412 -1.44 22.37 1.53
N SER A 413 -2.53 23.01 1.22
CA SER A 413 -3.81 22.80 1.85
C SER A 413 -4.70 21.87 1.02
N SER A 414 -5.47 21.04 1.70
CA SER A 414 -6.41 20.10 1.08
C SER A 414 -7.83 20.66 1.14
N HIS A 415 -8.66 20.22 0.19
CA HIS A 415 -10.08 20.53 0.12
C HIS A 415 -10.91 19.26 -0.01
N VAL A 416 -12.01 19.15 0.75
CA VAL A 416 -12.98 18.06 0.63
C VAL A 416 -14.35 18.62 0.35
N SER A 417 -14.97 18.21 -0.78
CA SER A 417 -16.29 18.72 -1.12
C SER A 417 -17.35 18.12 -0.20
N THR A 418 -17.36 16.80 0.01
CA THR A 418 -18.37 16.17 0.87
C THR A 418 -17.75 15.09 1.76
N VAL A 419 -18.00 15.20 3.05
CA VAL A 419 -17.75 14.17 4.06
C VAL A 419 -19.09 13.65 4.56
N GLU A 420 -19.33 12.34 4.45
CA GLU A 420 -20.53 11.70 4.99
C GLU A 420 -20.14 10.69 6.09
N MET A 421 -20.77 10.81 7.26
CA MET A 421 -20.56 9.93 8.41
C MET A 421 -21.89 9.29 8.81
N LYS A 422 -21.92 7.97 8.93
CA LYS A 422 -23.14 7.24 9.26
C LYS A 422 -22.83 6.09 10.22
N ASN A 423 -23.69 5.94 11.22
CA ASN A 423 -23.56 4.91 12.25
C ASN A 423 -22.15 4.84 12.85
N ILE A 424 -21.67 5.98 13.33
CA ILE A 424 -20.38 6.09 14.04
C ILE A 424 -20.61 5.79 15.51
N ARG A 425 -19.71 5.03 16.13
CA ARG A 425 -19.68 4.79 17.58
C ARG A 425 -18.33 5.23 18.13
N VAL A 426 -18.38 5.98 19.21
CA VAL A 426 -17.21 6.42 19.95
C VAL A 426 -17.30 5.85 21.36
N ASN A 427 -16.31 5.07 21.79
CA ASN A 427 -16.31 4.39 23.08
C ASN A 427 -17.62 3.61 23.35
N GLY A 428 -18.12 2.96 22.31
CA GLY A 428 -19.35 2.15 22.35
C GLY A 428 -20.67 2.93 22.24
N LEU A 429 -20.64 4.27 22.27
CA LEU A 429 -21.83 5.12 22.20
C LEU A 429 -21.92 5.88 20.86
N PRO A 430 -23.13 6.10 20.31
CA PRO A 430 -23.27 7.03 19.21
C PRO A 430 -23.03 8.47 19.70
N PRO A 431 -22.40 9.35 18.88
CA PRO A 431 -22.15 10.75 19.26
C PRO A 431 -23.42 11.56 19.57
N SER A 432 -24.58 11.12 19.11
CA SER A 432 -25.88 11.71 19.43
C SER A 432 -26.40 11.33 20.85
N ASP A 433 -25.84 10.31 21.49
CA ASP A 433 -26.20 9.93 22.88
C ASP A 433 -25.78 11.06 23.85
N PRO A 434 -26.66 11.53 24.76
CA PRO A 434 -26.31 12.54 25.75
C PRO A 434 -25.09 12.18 26.64
N ARG A 435 -24.85 10.90 26.85
CA ARG A 435 -23.73 10.38 27.64
C ARG A 435 -22.40 10.38 26.87
N SER A 436 -22.43 10.52 25.56
CA SER A 436 -21.22 10.56 24.74
C SER A 436 -20.40 11.80 25.08
N SER A 437 -19.12 11.60 25.32
CA SER A 437 -18.15 12.70 25.51
C SER A 437 -17.81 13.42 24.20
N VAL A 438 -18.08 12.80 23.05
CA VAL A 438 -17.84 13.34 21.71
C VAL A 438 -19.16 13.59 21.02
N LYS A 439 -19.35 14.77 20.47
CA LYS A 439 -20.55 15.16 19.73
C LYS A 439 -20.33 15.00 18.22
N PRO A 440 -21.40 14.94 17.40
CA PRO A 440 -21.25 14.81 15.94
C PRO A 440 -20.32 15.83 15.31
N ALA A 441 -20.36 17.08 15.78
CA ALA A 441 -19.49 18.16 15.29
C ALA A 441 -18.00 17.97 15.64
N ASP A 442 -17.69 17.18 16.66
CA ASP A 442 -16.31 16.92 17.08
C ASP A 442 -15.67 15.74 16.34
N LEU A 443 -16.45 15.01 15.54
CA LEU A 443 -15.92 13.86 14.78
C LEU A 443 -15.08 14.28 13.58
N PHE A 444 -15.31 15.47 13.06
CA PHE A 444 -14.59 16.01 11.92
C PHE A 444 -13.99 17.36 12.27
N ARG A 445 -12.72 17.55 11.93
CA ARG A 445 -12.01 18.81 12.19
C ARG A 445 -11.34 19.33 10.93
N THR A 446 -11.36 20.65 10.77
CA THR A 446 -10.45 21.38 9.89
C THR A 446 -9.33 21.98 10.74
N ILE A 447 -8.09 21.80 10.31
CA ILE A 447 -6.90 22.22 11.06
C ILE A 447 -6.25 23.36 10.30
N ALA A 448 -6.04 24.48 10.98
CA ALA A 448 -5.27 25.59 10.45
C ALA A 448 -3.77 25.41 10.75
N PHE A 449 -2.93 26.03 9.95
CA PHE A 449 -1.48 25.97 10.13
C PHE A 449 -1.02 26.53 11.48
N ASP A 450 -1.69 27.54 12.01
CA ASP A 450 -1.44 28.09 13.35
C ASP A 450 -1.63 27.09 14.48
N ASP A 451 -2.59 26.17 14.31
CA ASP A 451 -2.85 25.13 15.31
C ASP A 451 -1.65 24.19 15.43
N ILE A 452 -0.82 24.16 14.41
CA ILE A 452 0.33 23.26 14.29
C ILE A 452 1.61 23.92 14.76
N ASN A 453 1.93 25.10 14.23
CA ASN A 453 3.23 25.75 14.42
C ASN A 453 3.23 26.88 15.45
N HIS A 454 2.07 27.38 15.85
CA HIS A 454 1.89 28.47 16.82
C HIS A 454 2.64 29.78 16.43
N ASP A 455 2.80 30.04 15.14
CA ASP A 455 3.55 31.18 14.62
C ASP A 455 2.68 32.42 14.28
N GLY A 456 1.38 32.29 14.43
CA GLY A 456 0.42 33.35 14.17
C GLY A 456 0.11 33.58 12.67
N ASN A 457 0.57 32.71 11.78
CA ASN A 457 0.36 32.84 10.34
C ASN A 457 -0.62 31.78 9.83
N SER A 458 -1.89 32.00 9.98
CA SER A 458 -2.97 31.10 9.57
C SER A 458 -3.12 31.06 8.05
N THR A 459 -2.20 30.39 7.37
CA THR A 459 -2.28 30.11 5.93
C THR A 459 -2.40 28.61 5.73
N GLY A 460 -3.10 28.16 4.70
CA GLY A 460 -3.17 26.74 4.36
C GLY A 460 -4.07 25.89 5.25
N ALA A 461 -5.10 26.47 5.84
CA ALA A 461 -6.14 25.67 6.52
C ALA A 461 -6.84 24.73 5.54
N GLY A 462 -7.11 23.49 5.96
CA GLY A 462 -7.97 22.59 5.24
C GLY A 462 -9.39 23.14 5.12
N THR A 463 -10.08 22.84 4.02
CA THR A 463 -11.44 23.32 3.77
C THR A 463 -12.40 22.20 3.43
N VAL A 464 -13.67 22.36 3.80
CA VAL A 464 -14.76 21.42 3.49
C VAL A 464 -16.02 22.17 3.13
N ASP A 465 -16.73 21.74 2.07
CA ASP A 465 -17.99 22.36 1.67
C ASP A 465 -19.17 21.80 2.46
N GLN A 466 -19.17 20.48 2.72
CA GLN A 466 -20.30 19.82 3.36
C GLN A 466 -19.86 18.65 4.25
N VAL A 467 -20.35 18.67 5.49
CA VAL A 467 -20.23 17.53 6.43
C VAL A 467 -21.65 17.05 6.78
N ILE A 468 -21.91 15.77 6.55
CA ILE A 468 -23.20 15.12 6.79
C ILE A 468 -23.03 14.06 7.86
N PHE A 469 -23.86 14.09 8.89
CA PHE A 469 -23.90 13.06 9.93
C PHE A 469 -25.31 12.46 10.01
N ASP A 470 -25.42 11.14 9.83
CA ASP A 470 -26.69 10.39 9.79
C ASP A 470 -27.77 11.08 8.91
N GLY A 471 -27.36 11.57 7.75
CA GLY A 471 -28.20 12.25 6.78
C GLY A 471 -28.52 13.73 7.07
N VAL A 472 -27.95 14.30 8.13
CA VAL A 472 -28.14 15.70 8.52
C VAL A 472 -26.87 16.50 8.26
N LYS A 473 -26.96 17.61 7.54
CA LYS A 473 -25.85 18.55 7.38
C LYS A 473 -25.55 19.22 8.71
N ILE A 474 -24.28 19.20 9.15
CA ILE A 474 -23.83 19.70 10.46
C ILE A 474 -22.86 20.89 10.39
N ASN A 475 -22.48 21.34 9.20
CA ASN A 475 -21.64 22.55 8.97
C ASN A 475 -22.34 23.54 8.05
#